data_300836908e5dda939a08d0054144008b
#
_entry.id   300836908e5dda939a08d0054144008b
#
_cell.length_a   1.000
_cell.length_b   1.000
_cell.length_c   1.000
_cell.angle_alpha   90.00
_cell.angle_beta   90.00
_cell.angle_gamma   90.00
#
_symmetry.space_group_name_H-M   'P 1'
#
loop_
_entity.id
_entity.type
_entity.pdbx_description
1 polymer ?
#
loop_
_entity_poly.entity_id
_entity_poly.type
_entity_poly.pdbx_seq_one_letter_code
_entity_poly.pdbx_strand_id
1 'polypeptide(L)'
;MAELMTMRDIAGLAHVQRPVVTTWRRRSRASAHPFPTARQSRNGQELFLREDVVAWLEDTQRGNNPDVRAEAASHSLLTDGSTDAAAISALLVLRHLMGTPLAATTTDDLLDLADAHDPDDRCLFSELERTADLIQLAATADDLVEAAWGEASAHRRLMDGQLRTPGTNLALTALSEPTRRFLLGLSGPLTRELGRPTVMDPTGCAVDVLAELAGELESPLLLMDGDTPEHRLTRRQLLLADRSYRLVERGRGDWSVTGPVAHLVVLPAPADPSASALGQLDLLDEIALQLEAEQLVLCLAPASTLVDALDGPALARRDQLLRDGYVRAIVRLPAGFRPAQAREHSALWLLGSPDATPTAERRTMVADLGAASLRACEGLADDLVAAWQGVEGARRRAWAHLYPVLTRDLVSASSTLVPPRPARGGSASRSGADWAVELRAADKAGRLAGYRFEVIDRPAEEVSLAQAVGRGWVRVLPGRRVDLDGLPVGTVPVLDGTRSGTPLRSVDRLGLATRTDADLTEPGDIVFTVRPAPSASIDPDGGSLVVTPARVLRIRPNAPLVARAVVARINRA
;
A
#
# COMPACT_ATOMS: atom_id res chain seq x y z
N MET A 1 -42.16 14.93 -9.00
CA MET A 1 -41.91 15.36 -10.42
C MET A 1 -41.42 14.18 -11.21
N ALA A 2 -41.79 14.07 -12.51
CA ALA A 2 -41.31 12.95 -13.33
C ALA A 2 -39.78 13.07 -13.52
N GLU A 3 -39.03 12.05 -13.10
CA GLU A 3 -37.57 12.06 -13.17
C GLU A 3 -37.07 11.75 -14.58
N LEU A 4 -36.16 12.58 -15.04
CA LEU A 4 -35.64 12.54 -16.39
C LEU A 4 -34.13 12.13 -16.38
N MET A 5 -33.77 11.21 -17.28
CA MET A 5 -32.39 10.68 -17.41
C MET A 5 -31.80 11.06 -18.76
N THR A 6 -30.51 11.33 -18.79
CA THR A 6 -29.72 11.49 -20.03
C THR A 6 -29.27 10.12 -20.57
N MET A 7 -28.81 10.09 -21.83
CA MET A 7 -28.18 8.89 -22.41
C MET A 7 -26.94 8.41 -21.62
N ARG A 8 -26.29 9.29 -20.90
CA ARG A 8 -25.13 8.98 -20.03
C ARG A 8 -25.62 8.26 -18.76
N ASP A 9 -26.69 8.77 -18.17
CA ASP A 9 -27.29 8.19 -16.96
C ASP A 9 -27.83 6.79 -17.25
N ILE A 10 -28.49 6.61 -18.41
CA ILE A 10 -28.96 5.29 -18.88
C ILE A 10 -27.78 4.32 -19.06
N ALA A 11 -26.66 4.79 -19.58
CA ALA A 11 -25.47 3.96 -19.74
C ALA A 11 -24.87 3.55 -18.38
N GLY A 12 -24.85 4.49 -17.42
CA GLY A 12 -24.47 4.23 -16.02
C GLY A 12 -25.37 3.19 -15.39
N LEU A 13 -26.68 3.42 -15.43
CA LEU A 13 -27.69 2.53 -14.86
C LEU A 13 -27.62 1.09 -15.44
N ALA A 14 -27.38 0.97 -16.74
CA ALA A 14 -27.27 -0.32 -17.41
C ALA A 14 -25.87 -0.97 -17.30
N HIS A 15 -24.92 -0.36 -16.62
CA HIS A 15 -23.51 -0.79 -16.51
C HIS A 15 -22.85 -1.03 -17.87
N VAL A 16 -23.07 -0.12 -18.82
CA VAL A 16 -22.51 -0.17 -20.17
C VAL A 16 -21.91 1.16 -20.59
N GLN A 17 -21.17 1.18 -21.69
CA GLN A 17 -20.68 2.43 -22.24
C GLN A 17 -21.77 3.15 -23.08
N ARG A 18 -21.78 4.49 -23.06
CA ARG A 18 -22.74 5.31 -23.82
C ARG A 18 -22.93 4.91 -25.29
N PRO A 19 -21.90 4.52 -26.07
CA PRO A 19 -22.07 4.04 -27.45
C PRO A 19 -22.97 2.81 -27.57
N VAL A 20 -23.00 1.95 -26.54
CA VAL A 20 -23.85 0.76 -26.48
C VAL A 20 -25.32 1.16 -26.43
N VAL A 21 -25.68 2.11 -25.56
CA VAL A 21 -27.05 2.65 -25.45
C VAL A 21 -27.47 3.31 -26.76
N THR A 22 -26.60 4.07 -27.40
CA THR A 22 -26.85 4.67 -28.72
C THR A 22 -27.14 3.58 -29.78
N THR A 23 -26.41 2.47 -29.71
CA THR A 23 -26.64 1.31 -30.60
C THR A 23 -27.96 0.62 -30.31
N TRP A 24 -28.33 0.46 -29.05
CA TRP A 24 -29.63 -0.09 -28.66
C TRP A 24 -30.77 0.73 -29.22
N ARG A 25 -30.74 2.07 -29.00
CA ARG A 25 -31.74 2.99 -29.52
C ARG A 25 -31.92 2.86 -31.05
N ARG A 26 -30.81 2.76 -31.79
CA ARG A 26 -30.87 2.60 -33.24
C ARG A 26 -31.47 1.25 -33.66
N ARG A 27 -31.09 0.16 -32.98
CA ARG A 27 -31.50 -1.19 -33.36
C ARG A 27 -32.92 -1.54 -32.91
N SER A 28 -33.44 -0.93 -31.85
CA SER A 28 -34.77 -1.24 -31.32
C SER A 28 -35.90 -0.44 -31.96
N ARG A 29 -35.60 0.48 -32.91
CA ARG A 29 -36.65 1.31 -33.56
C ARG A 29 -37.79 0.53 -34.21
N ALA A 30 -37.51 -0.63 -34.71
CA ALA A 30 -38.50 -1.52 -35.37
C ALA A 30 -38.71 -2.85 -34.61
N SER A 31 -38.31 -2.91 -33.32
CA SER A 31 -38.50 -4.11 -32.49
C SER A 31 -39.84 -4.05 -31.74
N ALA A 32 -40.26 -5.21 -31.20
CA ALA A 32 -41.47 -5.30 -30.35
C ALA A 32 -41.34 -4.42 -29.08
N HIS A 33 -40.10 -4.14 -28.63
CA HIS A 33 -39.79 -3.28 -27.49
C HIS A 33 -38.92 -2.11 -27.97
N PRO A 34 -39.50 -1.02 -28.51
CA PRO A 34 -38.77 0.13 -28.97
C PRO A 34 -38.12 0.87 -27.77
N PHE A 35 -36.95 1.47 -27.99
CA PHE A 35 -36.29 2.29 -26.97
C PHE A 35 -37.19 3.46 -26.55
N PRO A 36 -37.25 3.83 -25.29
CA PRO A 36 -38.10 4.95 -24.78
C PRO A 36 -37.94 6.23 -25.60
N THR A 37 -39.03 6.97 -25.77
CA THR A 37 -39.00 8.24 -26.47
C THR A 37 -38.55 9.34 -25.53
N ALA A 38 -37.74 10.30 -26.02
CA ALA A 38 -37.32 11.44 -25.24
C ALA A 38 -38.55 12.33 -24.92
N ARG A 39 -38.73 12.68 -23.66
CA ARG A 39 -39.81 13.56 -23.18
C ARG A 39 -39.47 15.03 -23.33
N GLN A 40 -38.20 15.37 -23.19
CA GLN A 40 -37.70 16.75 -23.25
C GLN A 40 -36.34 16.79 -23.93
N SER A 41 -35.98 17.99 -24.44
CA SER A 41 -34.64 18.32 -24.88
C SER A 41 -34.19 19.60 -24.16
N ARG A 42 -33.09 19.51 -23.39
CA ARG A 42 -32.52 20.65 -22.66
C ARG A 42 -31.07 20.83 -23.10
N ASN A 43 -30.71 22.02 -23.58
CA ASN A 43 -29.36 22.31 -24.08
C ASN A 43 -28.81 21.29 -25.12
N GLY A 44 -29.70 20.80 -26.03
CA GLY A 44 -29.33 19.79 -27.03
C GLY A 44 -29.19 18.36 -26.49
N GLN A 45 -29.44 18.14 -25.20
CA GLN A 45 -29.52 16.80 -24.62
C GLN A 45 -30.97 16.33 -24.54
N GLU A 46 -31.20 15.12 -25.04
CA GLU A 46 -32.48 14.42 -24.92
C GLU A 46 -32.59 13.80 -23.52
N LEU A 47 -33.75 13.97 -22.92
CA LEU A 47 -34.12 13.49 -21.59
C LEU A 47 -35.25 12.45 -21.70
N PHE A 48 -35.06 11.32 -21.05
CA PHE A 48 -35.95 10.16 -21.06
C PHE A 48 -36.59 9.98 -19.68
N LEU A 49 -37.83 9.55 -19.65
CA LEU A 49 -38.49 9.23 -18.38
C LEU A 49 -37.81 8.00 -17.74
N ARG A 50 -37.45 8.12 -16.48
CA ARG A 50 -36.76 7.04 -15.75
C ARG A 50 -37.56 5.74 -15.76
N GLU A 51 -38.83 5.82 -15.42
CA GLU A 51 -39.72 4.64 -15.37
C GLU A 51 -39.80 3.91 -16.71
N ASP A 52 -39.90 4.64 -17.82
CA ASP A 52 -39.92 4.07 -19.18
C ASP A 52 -38.58 3.35 -19.50
N VAL A 53 -37.45 3.94 -19.03
CA VAL A 53 -36.12 3.35 -19.23
C VAL A 53 -35.93 2.09 -18.41
N VAL A 54 -36.33 2.11 -17.14
CA VAL A 54 -36.22 0.95 -16.24
C VAL A 54 -37.07 -0.20 -16.77
N ALA A 55 -38.34 0.06 -17.09
CA ALA A 55 -39.21 -0.96 -17.66
C ALA A 55 -38.64 -1.56 -18.98
N TRP A 56 -38.08 -0.69 -19.85
CA TRP A 56 -37.47 -1.16 -21.08
C TRP A 56 -36.22 -2.02 -20.85
N LEU A 57 -35.37 -1.68 -19.88
CA LEU A 57 -34.18 -2.48 -19.53
C LEU A 57 -34.57 -3.84 -18.95
N GLU A 58 -35.60 -3.87 -18.09
CA GLU A 58 -36.13 -5.09 -17.49
C GLU A 58 -36.77 -5.98 -18.57
N ASP A 59 -37.67 -5.45 -19.42
CA ASP A 59 -38.34 -6.19 -20.47
C ASP A 59 -37.40 -6.78 -21.52
N THR A 60 -36.33 -6.02 -21.82
CA THR A 60 -35.37 -6.45 -22.85
C THR A 60 -34.19 -7.20 -22.31
N GLN A 61 -34.01 -7.29 -20.98
CA GLN A 61 -32.89 -7.91 -20.29
C GLN A 61 -31.53 -7.39 -20.83
N ARG A 62 -31.47 -6.08 -21.14
CA ARG A 62 -30.28 -5.44 -21.69
C ARG A 62 -29.51 -4.71 -20.60
N GLY A 63 -28.20 -4.80 -20.71
CA GLY A 63 -27.27 -4.25 -19.71
C GLY A 63 -26.62 -5.36 -18.90
N ASN A 64 -25.72 -4.96 -18.04
CA ASN A 64 -24.99 -5.86 -17.14
C ASN A 64 -25.41 -5.61 -15.67
N ASN A 65 -26.52 -4.93 -15.46
CA ASN A 65 -27.05 -4.59 -14.15
C ASN A 65 -28.29 -5.44 -13.85
N PRO A 66 -28.19 -6.43 -12.97
CA PRO A 66 -29.34 -7.26 -12.57
C PRO A 66 -30.34 -6.49 -11.68
N ASP A 67 -29.89 -5.40 -11.07
CA ASP A 67 -30.64 -4.63 -10.06
C ASP A 67 -31.09 -3.25 -10.58
N VAL A 68 -31.40 -3.15 -11.87
CA VAL A 68 -31.72 -1.89 -12.58
C VAL A 68 -32.76 -1.05 -11.85
N ARG A 69 -33.84 -1.64 -11.33
CA ARG A 69 -34.94 -0.93 -10.64
C ARG A 69 -34.45 -0.29 -9.33
N ALA A 70 -33.70 -1.04 -8.54
CA ALA A 70 -33.16 -0.59 -7.27
C ALA A 70 -32.11 0.52 -7.46
N GLU A 71 -31.27 0.38 -8.49
CA GLU A 71 -30.25 1.39 -8.79
C GLU A 71 -30.89 2.66 -9.41
N ALA A 72 -31.96 2.52 -10.18
CA ALA A 72 -32.71 3.65 -10.70
C ALA A 72 -33.40 4.45 -9.58
N ALA A 73 -33.93 3.79 -8.55
CA ALA A 73 -34.47 4.47 -7.36
C ALA A 73 -33.37 5.25 -6.61
N SER A 74 -32.17 4.67 -6.52
CA SER A 74 -31.01 5.36 -5.93
C SER A 74 -30.52 6.54 -6.77
N HIS A 75 -30.63 6.47 -8.08
CA HIS A 75 -30.14 7.52 -9.00
C HIS A 75 -30.95 8.82 -8.89
N SER A 76 -32.22 8.76 -8.54
CA SER A 76 -33.06 9.94 -8.34
C SER A 76 -32.56 10.83 -7.20
N LEU A 77 -32.08 10.18 -6.16
CA LEU A 77 -31.58 10.82 -4.94
C LEU A 77 -30.24 11.53 -5.13
N LEU A 78 -29.52 11.17 -6.22
CA LEU A 78 -28.20 11.69 -6.52
C LEU A 78 -28.21 12.95 -7.40
N THR A 79 -29.34 13.22 -8.08
CA THR A 79 -29.41 14.32 -9.05
C THR A 79 -29.79 15.66 -8.42
N ASP A 80 -30.37 15.68 -7.23
CA ASP A 80 -30.83 16.90 -6.56
C ASP A 80 -29.93 17.43 -5.42
N GLY A 81 -28.76 16.84 -5.23
CA GLY A 81 -27.69 17.45 -4.42
C GLY A 81 -27.88 17.40 -2.90
N SER A 82 -27.41 16.33 -2.31
CA SER A 82 -26.73 16.24 -1.02
C SER A 82 -27.52 16.16 0.30
N THR A 83 -28.53 16.93 0.57
CA THR A 83 -29.21 16.90 1.88
C THR A 83 -30.06 15.65 2.06
N ASP A 84 -30.69 15.19 1.01
CA ASP A 84 -31.60 14.05 1.03
C ASP A 84 -30.89 12.72 1.23
N ALA A 85 -29.68 12.57 0.69
CA ALA A 85 -28.92 11.33 0.84
C ALA A 85 -28.47 11.07 2.29
N ALA A 86 -28.14 12.12 3.03
CA ALA A 86 -27.78 12.01 4.45
C ALA A 86 -29.02 11.62 5.28
N ALA A 87 -30.16 12.25 5.00
CA ALA A 87 -31.44 11.94 5.64
C ALA A 87 -31.90 10.51 5.33
N ILE A 88 -31.82 10.08 4.06
CA ILE A 88 -32.14 8.69 3.70
C ILE A 88 -31.20 7.71 4.38
N SER A 89 -29.90 8.01 4.44
CA SER A 89 -28.96 7.19 5.19
C SER A 89 -29.36 7.06 6.67
N ALA A 90 -29.82 8.13 7.31
CA ALA A 90 -30.33 8.12 8.68
C ALA A 90 -31.65 7.33 8.80
N LEU A 91 -32.58 7.49 7.87
CA LEU A 91 -33.83 6.73 7.81
C LEU A 91 -33.60 5.23 7.64
N LEU A 92 -32.62 4.83 6.83
CA LEU A 92 -32.25 3.40 6.68
C LEU A 92 -31.77 2.82 8.00
N VAL A 93 -31.00 3.56 8.80
CA VAL A 93 -30.58 3.14 10.15
C VAL A 93 -31.78 3.08 11.08
N LEU A 94 -32.62 4.09 11.10
CA LEU A 94 -33.82 4.12 11.95
C LEU A 94 -34.73 2.93 11.64
N ARG A 95 -34.95 2.62 10.37
CA ARG A 95 -35.71 1.44 9.93
C ARG A 95 -35.07 0.14 10.43
N HIS A 96 -33.73 0.02 10.31
CA HIS A 96 -32.99 -1.14 10.80
C HIS A 96 -33.17 -1.35 12.31
N LEU A 97 -33.09 -0.26 13.08
CA LEU A 97 -33.29 -0.30 14.53
C LEU A 97 -34.73 -0.66 14.94
N MET A 98 -35.71 -0.19 14.18
CA MET A 98 -37.12 -0.47 14.42
C MET A 98 -37.59 -1.84 13.91
N GLY A 99 -36.97 -2.35 12.84
CA GLY A 99 -37.36 -3.59 12.16
C GLY A 99 -38.71 -3.50 11.43
N THR A 100 -39.25 -2.29 11.19
CA THR A 100 -40.56 -2.06 10.54
C THR A 100 -40.46 -0.91 9.50
N PRO A 101 -41.33 -0.90 8.46
CA PRO A 101 -41.39 0.21 7.51
C PRO A 101 -41.73 1.54 8.17
N LEU A 102 -41.20 2.64 7.63
CA LEU A 102 -41.30 3.99 8.18
C LEU A 102 -42.42 4.82 7.55
N ALA A 103 -42.89 4.49 6.34
CA ALA A 103 -43.84 5.31 5.57
C ALA A 103 -45.18 5.56 6.25
N ALA A 104 -45.59 4.76 7.22
CA ALA A 104 -46.80 4.94 8.00
C ALA A 104 -46.62 5.80 9.27
N THR A 105 -45.38 6.23 9.55
CA THR A 105 -45.03 6.99 10.75
C THR A 105 -45.13 8.48 10.50
N THR A 106 -45.56 9.28 11.47
CA THR A 106 -45.61 10.75 11.35
C THR A 106 -44.23 11.40 11.46
N THR A 107 -44.08 12.64 11.03
CA THR A 107 -42.82 13.38 11.16
C THR A 107 -42.35 13.46 12.61
N ASP A 108 -43.26 13.82 13.52
CA ASP A 108 -42.95 13.96 14.95
C ASP A 108 -42.52 12.63 15.55
N ASP A 109 -43.24 11.55 15.24
CA ASP A 109 -42.86 10.19 15.71
C ASP A 109 -41.49 9.74 15.17
N LEU A 110 -41.13 10.09 13.91
CA LEU A 110 -39.81 9.76 13.35
C LEU A 110 -38.69 10.52 14.07
N LEU A 111 -38.90 11.77 14.43
CA LEU A 111 -37.92 12.56 15.19
C LEU A 111 -37.80 12.06 16.63
N ASP A 112 -38.93 11.75 17.30
CA ASP A 112 -38.95 11.19 18.65
C ASP A 112 -38.22 9.83 18.69
N LEU A 113 -38.42 8.98 17.68
CA LEU A 113 -37.73 7.72 17.55
C LEU A 113 -36.21 7.90 17.30
N ALA A 114 -35.84 8.88 16.50
CA ALA A 114 -34.42 9.19 16.27
C ALA A 114 -33.74 9.66 17.56
N ASP A 115 -34.40 10.55 18.33
CA ASP A 115 -33.89 11.01 19.63
C ASP A 115 -33.82 9.84 20.65
N ALA A 116 -34.82 8.96 20.68
CA ALA A 116 -34.85 7.80 21.56
C ALA A 116 -33.70 6.79 21.28
N HIS A 117 -33.32 6.62 20.01
CA HIS A 117 -32.25 5.70 19.61
C HIS A 117 -30.86 6.34 19.57
N ASP A 118 -30.78 7.66 19.43
CA ASP A 118 -29.53 8.43 19.34
C ASP A 118 -29.65 9.73 20.18
N PRO A 119 -29.79 9.62 21.52
CA PRO A 119 -30.06 10.76 22.40
C PRO A 119 -28.93 11.82 22.42
N ASP A 120 -27.74 11.46 22.01
CA ASP A 120 -26.59 12.37 21.88
C ASP A 120 -26.49 13.00 20.48
N ASP A 121 -27.45 12.74 19.59
CA ASP A 121 -27.44 13.14 18.18
C ASP A 121 -26.12 12.87 17.46
N ARG A 122 -25.65 11.64 17.57
CA ARG A 122 -24.37 11.22 16.98
C ARG A 122 -24.48 10.88 15.50
N CYS A 123 -25.66 10.52 15.00
CA CYS A 123 -25.80 10.10 13.59
C CYS A 123 -27.21 10.15 12.99
N LEU A 124 -28.28 10.52 13.73
CA LEU A 124 -29.66 10.43 13.24
C LEU A 124 -30.41 11.77 13.23
N PHE A 125 -30.58 12.39 14.38
CA PHE A 125 -31.56 13.46 14.58
C PHE A 125 -31.34 14.68 13.68
N SER A 126 -30.15 15.24 13.67
CA SER A 126 -29.83 16.46 12.90
C SER A 126 -30.07 16.35 11.39
N GLU A 127 -29.89 15.17 10.80
CA GLU A 127 -30.16 14.94 9.39
C GLU A 127 -31.68 14.95 9.10
N LEU A 128 -32.44 14.34 10.00
CA LEU A 128 -33.89 14.23 9.84
C LEU A 128 -34.60 15.58 10.09
N GLU A 129 -34.19 16.30 11.15
CA GLU A 129 -34.77 17.62 11.49
C GLU A 129 -34.60 18.65 10.38
N ARG A 130 -33.46 18.64 9.70
CA ARG A 130 -33.16 19.59 8.60
C ARG A 130 -33.92 19.31 7.31
N THR A 131 -34.69 18.24 7.25
CA THR A 131 -35.31 17.73 6.04
C THR A 131 -36.75 18.22 5.92
N ALA A 132 -37.11 18.88 4.81
CA ALA A 132 -38.43 19.45 4.63
C ALA A 132 -39.53 18.41 4.37
N ASP A 133 -39.21 17.35 3.61
CA ASP A 133 -40.17 16.33 3.16
C ASP A 133 -39.85 14.95 3.76
N LEU A 134 -39.73 14.88 5.10
CA LEU A 134 -39.29 13.67 5.80
C LEU A 134 -40.14 12.43 5.49
N ILE A 135 -41.45 12.58 5.42
CA ILE A 135 -42.36 11.47 5.11
C ILE A 135 -42.14 10.92 3.69
N GLN A 136 -41.89 11.78 2.72
CA GLN A 136 -41.61 11.36 1.34
C GLN A 136 -40.28 10.60 1.29
N LEU A 137 -39.27 11.05 2.05
CA LEU A 137 -37.98 10.35 2.13
C LEU A 137 -38.08 9.03 2.91
N ALA A 138 -38.94 8.95 3.92
CA ALA A 138 -39.23 7.71 4.64
C ALA A 138 -39.83 6.63 3.70
N ALA A 139 -40.81 7.02 2.88
CA ALA A 139 -41.37 6.14 1.85
C ALA A 139 -40.27 5.71 0.84
N THR A 140 -39.40 6.65 0.44
CA THR A 140 -38.29 6.35 -0.47
C THR A 140 -37.27 5.40 0.16
N ALA A 141 -36.99 5.53 1.45
CA ALA A 141 -36.10 4.60 2.17
C ALA A 141 -36.71 3.20 2.22
N ASP A 142 -38.04 3.10 2.45
CA ASP A 142 -38.75 1.82 2.42
C ASP A 142 -38.66 1.15 1.04
N ASP A 143 -38.91 1.89 -0.04
CA ASP A 143 -38.79 1.42 -1.41
C ASP A 143 -37.37 0.93 -1.73
N LEU A 144 -36.35 1.66 -1.25
CA LEU A 144 -34.94 1.27 -1.41
C LEU A 144 -34.62 -0.04 -0.69
N VAL A 145 -35.17 -0.24 0.50
CA VAL A 145 -34.95 -1.48 1.27
C VAL A 145 -35.61 -2.66 0.60
N GLU A 146 -36.84 -2.51 0.11
CA GLU A 146 -37.52 -3.57 -0.67
C GLU A 146 -36.73 -3.93 -1.93
N ALA A 147 -36.29 -2.92 -2.69
CA ALA A 147 -35.54 -3.11 -3.91
C ALA A 147 -34.12 -3.70 -3.68
N ALA A 148 -33.54 -3.47 -2.51
CA ALA A 148 -32.18 -3.93 -2.16
C ALA A 148 -32.16 -5.21 -1.31
N TRP A 149 -33.31 -5.70 -0.86
CA TRP A 149 -33.43 -6.86 0.03
C TRP A 149 -32.76 -6.65 1.39
N GLY A 150 -32.89 -5.46 1.94
CA GLY A 150 -32.44 -5.11 3.28
C GLY A 150 -31.74 -3.75 3.38
N GLU A 151 -31.71 -3.19 4.60
CA GLU A 151 -31.25 -1.83 4.91
C GLU A 151 -29.76 -1.64 4.61
N ALA A 152 -28.90 -2.59 5.02
CA ALA A 152 -27.47 -2.54 4.76
C ALA A 152 -27.16 -2.56 3.26
N SER A 153 -27.91 -3.33 2.48
CA SER A 153 -27.76 -3.38 1.01
C SER A 153 -28.28 -2.09 0.35
N ALA A 154 -29.39 -1.53 0.82
CA ALA A 154 -29.92 -0.25 0.38
C ALA A 154 -28.91 0.88 0.65
N HIS A 155 -28.35 0.92 1.84
CA HIS A 155 -27.35 1.92 2.22
C HIS A 155 -26.07 1.78 1.36
N ARG A 156 -25.59 0.58 1.12
CA ARG A 156 -24.42 0.35 0.23
C ARG A 156 -24.70 0.89 -1.17
N ARG A 157 -25.88 0.64 -1.74
CA ARG A 157 -26.27 1.17 -3.06
C ARG A 157 -26.37 2.71 -3.07
N LEU A 158 -26.91 3.30 -2.01
CA LEU A 158 -26.94 4.75 -1.82
C LEU A 158 -25.51 5.31 -1.80
N MET A 159 -24.60 4.69 -1.07
CA MET A 159 -23.19 5.09 -1.00
C MET A 159 -22.48 4.91 -2.34
N ASP A 160 -22.66 3.81 -3.02
CA ASP A 160 -22.10 3.59 -4.37
C ASP A 160 -22.55 4.66 -5.36
N GLY A 161 -23.76 5.13 -5.24
CA GLY A 161 -24.28 6.28 -5.97
C GLY A 161 -23.57 7.58 -5.63
N GLN A 162 -23.43 7.89 -4.33
CA GLN A 162 -22.70 9.07 -3.84
C GLN A 162 -21.22 9.06 -4.27
N LEU A 163 -20.57 7.92 -4.24
CA LEU A 163 -19.21 7.74 -4.70
C LEU A 163 -19.02 7.99 -6.22
N ARG A 164 -20.08 7.87 -7.00
CA ARG A 164 -20.08 8.19 -8.45
C ARG A 164 -20.36 9.67 -8.73
N THR A 165 -20.79 10.45 -7.73
CA THR A 165 -21.06 11.87 -7.87
C THR A 165 -19.73 12.66 -7.82
N PRO A 166 -19.26 13.24 -8.94
CA PRO A 166 -17.97 13.92 -8.98
C PRO A 166 -17.92 15.11 -8.02
N GLY A 167 -16.80 15.25 -7.31
CA GLY A 167 -16.51 16.42 -6.48
C GLY A 167 -17.00 16.34 -5.04
N THR A 168 -17.65 15.26 -4.62
CA THR A 168 -17.95 15.04 -3.20
C THR A 168 -16.70 14.53 -2.46
N ASN A 169 -16.58 14.87 -1.17
CA ASN A 169 -15.48 14.40 -0.31
C ASN A 169 -15.39 12.86 -0.34
N LEU A 170 -16.52 12.19 -0.26
CA LEU A 170 -16.63 10.74 -0.33
C LEU A 170 -16.11 10.20 -1.66
N ALA A 171 -16.50 10.80 -2.80
CA ALA A 171 -16.01 10.35 -4.10
C ALA A 171 -14.52 10.57 -4.30
N LEU A 172 -13.95 11.63 -3.71
CA LEU A 172 -12.53 11.96 -3.80
C LEU A 172 -11.65 10.98 -2.98
N THR A 173 -12.16 10.50 -1.85
CA THR A 173 -11.41 9.64 -0.93
C THR A 173 -11.76 8.16 -1.02
N ALA A 174 -12.79 7.81 -1.79
CA ALA A 174 -13.27 6.45 -1.96
C ALA A 174 -12.19 5.47 -2.40
N LEU A 175 -12.24 4.27 -1.83
CA LEU A 175 -11.42 3.14 -2.25
C LEU A 175 -12.19 2.27 -3.24
N SER A 176 -11.51 1.77 -4.27
CA SER A 176 -12.10 0.77 -5.15
C SER A 176 -12.32 -0.55 -4.42
N GLU A 177 -13.27 -1.35 -4.87
CA GLU A 177 -13.50 -2.69 -4.29
C GLU A 177 -12.26 -3.59 -4.31
N PRO A 178 -11.46 -3.64 -5.41
CA PRO A 178 -10.19 -4.36 -5.38
C PRO A 178 -9.20 -3.83 -4.33
N THR A 179 -9.23 -2.51 -4.06
CA THR A 179 -8.37 -1.88 -3.05
C THR A 179 -8.81 -2.27 -1.64
N ARG A 180 -10.10 -2.28 -1.34
CA ARG A 180 -10.63 -2.73 -0.05
C ARG A 180 -10.22 -4.16 0.26
N ARG A 181 -10.41 -5.09 -0.69
CA ARG A 181 -9.96 -6.49 -0.55
C ARG A 181 -8.46 -6.63 -0.39
N PHE A 182 -7.69 -5.81 -1.10
CA PHE A 182 -6.24 -5.78 -0.97
C PHE A 182 -5.81 -5.34 0.43
N LEU A 183 -6.38 -4.24 0.94
CA LEU A 183 -6.10 -3.76 2.29
C LEU A 183 -6.52 -4.78 3.36
N LEU A 184 -7.67 -5.41 3.22
CA LEU A 184 -8.11 -6.48 4.11
C LEU A 184 -7.12 -7.64 4.12
N GLY A 185 -6.66 -8.06 2.95
CA GLY A 185 -5.65 -9.11 2.78
C GLY A 185 -4.29 -8.78 3.40
N LEU A 186 -3.92 -7.49 3.48
CA LEU A 186 -2.69 -7.04 4.15
C LEU A 186 -2.88 -6.86 5.65
N SER A 187 -3.97 -6.23 6.06
CA SER A 187 -4.21 -5.90 7.47
C SER A 187 -4.53 -7.13 8.32
N GLY A 188 -5.24 -8.13 7.78
CA GLY A 188 -5.60 -9.34 8.52
C GLY A 188 -4.39 -10.09 9.11
N PRO A 189 -3.37 -10.48 8.33
CA PRO A 189 -2.16 -11.10 8.86
C PRO A 189 -1.41 -10.22 9.87
N LEU A 190 -1.25 -8.92 9.59
CA LEU A 190 -0.60 -7.97 10.51
C LEU A 190 -1.34 -7.85 11.85
N THR A 191 -2.65 -7.78 11.80
CA THR A 191 -3.49 -7.69 13.00
C THR A 191 -3.37 -8.95 13.87
N ARG A 192 -3.32 -10.13 13.25
CA ARG A 192 -3.12 -11.40 13.98
C ARG A 192 -1.78 -11.48 14.71
N GLU A 193 -0.73 -10.82 14.20
CA GLU A 193 0.58 -10.76 14.88
C GLU A 193 0.51 -10.05 16.25
N LEU A 194 -0.45 -9.14 16.43
CA LEU A 194 -0.68 -8.46 17.70
C LEU A 194 -1.53 -9.30 18.69
N GLY A 195 -1.95 -10.52 18.30
CA GLY A 195 -2.79 -11.39 19.11
C GLY A 195 -4.27 -11.05 18.98
N ARG A 196 -4.86 -10.39 19.96
CA ARG A 196 -6.25 -9.87 19.94
C ARG A 196 -6.25 -8.35 20.05
N PRO A 197 -5.81 -7.63 19.02
CA PRO A 197 -5.74 -6.19 19.09
C PRO A 197 -7.12 -5.56 18.93
N THR A 198 -7.22 -4.32 19.36
CA THR A 198 -8.26 -3.42 18.91
C THR A 198 -7.92 -2.92 17.51
N VAL A 199 -8.91 -2.73 16.63
CA VAL A 199 -8.72 -2.12 15.31
C VAL A 199 -9.25 -0.70 15.32
N MET A 200 -8.54 0.21 14.65
CA MET A 200 -8.87 1.64 14.66
C MET A 200 -8.68 2.30 13.30
N ASP A 201 -9.64 3.16 12.92
CA ASP A 201 -9.52 4.07 11.79
C ASP A 201 -9.47 5.53 12.28
N PRO A 202 -8.28 6.13 12.40
CA PRO A 202 -8.15 7.53 12.81
C PRO A 202 -8.63 8.53 11.76
N THR A 203 -8.87 8.09 10.52
CA THR A 203 -9.15 8.96 9.37
C THR A 203 -10.57 8.88 8.85
N GLY A 204 -11.31 7.83 9.18
CA GLY A 204 -12.67 7.58 8.71
C GLY A 204 -12.79 7.15 7.24
N CYS A 205 -11.67 6.79 6.58
CA CYS A 205 -11.64 6.35 5.18
C CYS A 205 -11.79 4.85 4.97
N ALA A 206 -11.48 4.05 5.98
CA ALA A 206 -11.31 2.62 5.86
C ALA A 206 -12.33 1.82 6.67
N VAL A 207 -13.43 2.46 7.06
CA VAL A 207 -14.43 1.87 7.96
C VAL A 207 -14.97 0.53 7.44
N ASP A 208 -15.21 0.40 6.14
CA ASP A 208 -15.69 -0.87 5.55
C ASP A 208 -14.69 -2.00 5.74
N VAL A 209 -13.39 -1.71 5.50
CA VAL A 209 -12.30 -2.67 5.69
C VAL A 209 -12.18 -3.06 7.17
N LEU A 210 -12.28 -2.07 8.06
CA LEU A 210 -12.18 -2.32 9.50
C LEU A 210 -13.39 -3.04 10.08
N ALA A 211 -14.59 -2.76 9.59
CA ALA A 211 -15.80 -3.47 10.01
C ALA A 211 -15.73 -4.96 9.64
N GLU A 212 -15.21 -5.26 8.45
CA GLU A 212 -14.99 -6.64 7.99
C GLU A 212 -13.87 -7.30 8.81
N LEU A 213 -12.73 -6.64 8.97
CA LEU A 213 -11.59 -7.11 9.76
C LEU A 213 -11.97 -7.37 11.23
N ALA A 214 -12.69 -6.44 11.86
CA ALA A 214 -13.16 -6.58 13.23
C ALA A 214 -14.11 -7.77 13.38
N GLY A 215 -14.96 -8.00 12.36
CA GLY A 215 -15.85 -9.14 12.31
C GLY A 215 -15.13 -10.48 12.16
N GLU A 216 -14.14 -10.56 11.27
CA GLU A 216 -13.35 -11.78 11.06
C GLU A 216 -12.51 -12.18 12.28
N LEU A 217 -12.00 -11.19 13.01
CA LEU A 217 -11.08 -11.39 14.13
C LEU A 217 -11.76 -11.27 15.49
N GLU A 218 -13.07 -10.99 15.54
CA GLU A 218 -13.81 -10.69 16.77
C GLU A 218 -13.11 -9.60 17.61
N SER A 219 -12.52 -8.62 16.93
CA SER A 219 -11.74 -7.54 17.52
C SER A 219 -12.63 -6.34 17.89
N PRO A 220 -12.38 -5.63 19.00
CA PRO A 220 -13.03 -4.36 19.28
C PRO A 220 -12.68 -3.32 18.21
N LEU A 221 -13.66 -2.48 17.84
CA LEU A 221 -13.49 -1.40 16.87
C LEU A 221 -13.50 -0.05 17.58
N LEU A 222 -12.52 0.80 17.26
CA LEU A 222 -12.45 2.18 17.73
C LEU A 222 -12.59 3.14 16.55
N LEU A 223 -13.29 4.24 16.80
CA LEU A 223 -13.41 5.38 15.90
C LEU A 223 -12.98 6.65 16.63
N MET A 224 -12.40 7.58 15.89
CA MET A 224 -12.21 8.94 16.42
C MET A 224 -13.58 9.59 16.64
N ASP A 225 -13.72 10.25 17.80
CA ASP A 225 -14.90 11.08 18.03
C ASP A 225 -14.83 12.35 17.16
N GLY A 226 -15.95 12.71 16.60
CA GLY A 226 -16.13 13.86 15.73
C GLY A 226 -17.59 13.96 15.28
N ASP A 227 -17.99 15.14 14.84
CA ASP A 227 -19.37 15.41 14.42
C ASP A 227 -19.44 15.97 12.99
N THR A 228 -18.49 15.56 12.13
CA THR A 228 -18.59 15.87 10.70
C THR A 228 -19.57 14.92 10.00
N PRO A 229 -20.11 15.30 8.83
CA PRO A 229 -20.96 14.41 8.04
C PRO A 229 -20.34 13.04 7.77
N GLU A 230 -19.01 12.99 7.60
CA GLU A 230 -18.27 11.75 7.37
C GLU A 230 -18.23 10.87 8.62
N HIS A 231 -18.02 11.44 9.81
CA HIS A 231 -18.07 10.68 11.07
C HIS A 231 -19.48 10.13 11.32
N ARG A 232 -20.51 10.93 11.11
CA ARG A 232 -21.91 10.52 11.26
C ARG A 232 -22.25 9.40 10.28
N LEU A 233 -21.80 9.50 9.02
CA LEU A 233 -21.97 8.45 8.01
C LEU A 233 -21.28 7.14 8.40
N THR A 234 -20.04 7.23 8.88
CA THR A 234 -19.27 6.06 9.37
C THR A 234 -20.02 5.30 10.47
N ARG A 235 -20.60 6.03 11.43
CA ARG A 235 -21.42 5.41 12.51
C ARG A 235 -22.64 4.70 11.96
N ARG A 236 -23.35 5.32 10.99
CA ARG A 236 -24.50 4.69 10.31
C ARG A 236 -24.11 3.41 9.57
N GLN A 237 -22.97 3.40 8.89
CA GLN A 237 -22.47 2.19 8.23
C GLN A 237 -22.22 1.05 9.21
N LEU A 238 -21.63 1.34 10.38
CA LEU A 238 -21.37 0.34 11.39
C LEU A 238 -22.66 -0.19 12.06
N LEU A 239 -23.61 0.68 12.33
CA LEU A 239 -24.91 0.28 12.86
C LEU A 239 -25.63 -0.68 11.92
N LEU A 240 -25.67 -0.35 10.62
CA LEU A 240 -26.26 -1.22 9.58
C LEU A 240 -25.50 -2.52 9.33
N ALA A 241 -24.24 -2.60 9.75
CA ALA A 241 -23.42 -3.81 9.72
C ALA A 241 -23.49 -4.61 11.04
N ASP A 242 -24.32 -4.21 11.99
CA ASP A 242 -24.41 -4.78 13.35
C ASP A 242 -23.04 -4.81 14.06
N ARG A 243 -22.24 -3.76 13.87
CA ARG A 243 -20.91 -3.64 14.48
C ARG A 243 -20.93 -2.65 15.63
N SER A 244 -20.58 -3.14 16.81
CA SER A 244 -20.34 -2.28 17.96
C SER A 244 -18.99 -1.58 17.83
N TYR A 245 -18.92 -0.34 18.26
CA TYR A 245 -17.70 0.48 18.28
C TYR A 245 -17.63 1.29 19.58
N ARG A 246 -16.43 1.81 19.86
CA ARG A 246 -16.21 2.78 20.93
C ARG A 246 -15.61 4.04 20.33
N LEU A 247 -15.96 5.19 20.88
CA LEU A 247 -15.39 6.47 20.46
C LEU A 247 -14.13 6.77 21.28
N VAL A 248 -13.13 7.32 20.58
CA VAL A 248 -11.90 7.86 21.17
C VAL A 248 -12.01 9.38 21.12
N GLU A 249 -12.10 10.00 22.26
CA GLU A 249 -12.16 11.45 22.36
C GLU A 249 -10.80 12.06 21.97
N ARG A 250 -10.87 13.08 21.12
CA ARG A 250 -9.72 13.92 20.82
C ARG A 250 -9.66 15.01 21.90
N GLY A 251 -8.75 14.87 22.85
CA GLY A 251 -8.44 15.94 23.80
C GLY A 251 -7.93 17.19 23.08
N ARG A 252 -7.31 18.15 23.79
CA ARG A 252 -6.73 19.37 23.18
C ARG A 252 -5.50 19.08 22.29
N GLY A 253 -5.72 18.26 21.24
CA GLY A 253 -4.67 17.83 20.30
C GLY A 253 -4.00 16.50 20.66
N ASP A 254 -4.47 15.82 21.72
CA ASP A 254 -3.88 14.57 22.19
C ASP A 254 -4.98 13.50 22.36
N TRP A 255 -4.69 12.28 21.91
CA TRP A 255 -5.53 11.11 22.13
C TRP A 255 -4.60 9.91 22.36
N SER A 256 -5.01 8.98 23.17
CA SER A 256 -4.25 7.76 23.42
C SER A 256 -5.15 6.54 23.50
N VAL A 257 -4.65 5.44 22.99
CA VAL A 257 -5.26 4.13 23.11
C VAL A 257 -4.19 3.19 23.64
N THR A 258 -4.48 2.52 24.74
CA THR A 258 -3.52 1.62 25.38
C THR A 258 -3.69 0.17 24.90
N GLY A 259 -2.60 -0.58 24.92
CA GLY A 259 -2.54 -1.99 24.54
C GLY A 259 -2.38 -2.22 23.04
N PRO A 260 -2.55 -3.47 22.58
CA PRO A 260 -2.36 -3.81 21.17
C PRO A 260 -3.43 -3.17 20.28
N VAL A 261 -2.99 -2.34 19.31
CA VAL A 261 -3.89 -1.67 18.36
C VAL A 261 -3.33 -1.76 16.95
N ALA A 262 -4.19 -2.16 16.02
CA ALA A 262 -3.92 -2.08 14.58
C ALA A 262 -4.67 -0.88 13.98
N HIS A 263 -3.93 0.16 13.62
CA HIS A 263 -4.49 1.33 12.95
C HIS A 263 -4.44 1.14 11.43
N LEU A 264 -5.57 1.37 10.76
CA LEU A 264 -5.64 1.47 9.32
C LEU A 264 -5.89 2.92 8.93
N VAL A 265 -4.90 3.54 8.32
CA VAL A 265 -4.90 4.96 7.95
C VAL A 265 -4.97 5.09 6.45
N VAL A 266 -5.91 5.85 5.93
CA VAL A 266 -6.02 6.15 4.50
C VAL A 266 -6.03 7.65 4.30
N LEU A 267 -5.07 8.18 3.55
CA LEU A 267 -4.89 9.62 3.29
C LEU A 267 -5.06 9.95 1.79
N PRO A 268 -5.57 11.15 1.47
CA PRO A 268 -6.13 12.16 2.37
C PRO A 268 -7.39 11.69 3.07
N ALA A 269 -7.66 12.24 4.25
CA ALA A 269 -8.86 11.94 5.02
C ALA A 269 -10.12 12.58 4.37
N PRO A 270 -11.34 12.00 4.56
CA PRO A 270 -12.56 12.58 4.02
C PRO A 270 -12.87 13.99 4.57
N ALA A 271 -12.45 14.28 5.78
CA ALA A 271 -12.59 15.59 6.39
C ALA A 271 -11.79 16.69 5.66
N ASP A 272 -10.65 16.33 5.04
CA ASP A 272 -9.85 17.23 4.18
C ASP A 272 -9.28 16.46 2.98
N PRO A 273 -10.09 16.20 1.94
CA PRO A 273 -9.67 15.45 0.76
C PRO A 273 -8.68 16.22 -0.11
N SER A 274 -8.51 17.52 0.13
CA SER A 274 -7.57 18.40 -0.57
C SER A 274 -6.27 18.64 0.20
N ALA A 275 -6.07 17.95 1.34
CA ALA A 275 -4.89 18.11 2.17
C ALA A 275 -3.60 18.01 1.36
N SER A 276 -2.72 18.99 1.52
CA SER A 276 -1.40 19.00 0.90
C SER A 276 -0.55 17.82 1.41
N ALA A 277 0.53 17.50 0.72
CA ALA A 277 1.48 16.48 1.18
C ALA A 277 1.97 16.76 2.62
N LEU A 278 2.22 18.02 2.97
CA LEU A 278 2.58 18.41 4.34
C LEU A 278 1.44 18.11 5.32
N GLY A 279 0.21 18.52 5.03
CA GLY A 279 -0.93 18.27 5.92
C GLY A 279 -1.20 16.78 6.13
N GLN A 280 -1.03 15.96 5.09
CA GLN A 280 -1.14 14.50 5.21
C GLN A 280 -0.02 13.91 6.09
N LEU A 281 1.20 14.40 5.95
CA LEU A 281 2.35 13.96 6.76
C LEU A 281 2.26 14.46 8.20
N ASP A 282 1.71 15.65 8.45
CA ASP A 282 1.46 16.17 9.80
C ASP A 282 0.43 15.31 10.53
N LEU A 283 -0.67 14.92 9.86
CA LEU A 283 -1.64 13.98 10.43
C LEU A 283 -1.01 12.61 10.72
N LEU A 284 -0.15 12.12 9.83
CA LEU A 284 0.53 10.85 10.04
C LEU A 284 1.54 10.92 11.20
N ASP A 285 2.21 12.05 11.37
CA ASP A 285 3.10 12.32 12.50
C ASP A 285 2.32 12.37 13.83
N GLU A 286 1.17 13.06 13.85
CA GLU A 286 0.27 13.07 15.01
C GLU A 286 -0.13 11.64 15.42
N ILE A 287 -0.50 10.79 14.45
CA ILE A 287 -0.83 9.39 14.71
C ILE A 287 0.40 8.61 15.19
N ALA A 288 1.56 8.81 14.57
CA ALA A 288 2.79 8.11 14.92
C ALA A 288 3.27 8.42 16.34
N LEU A 289 3.09 9.65 16.82
CA LEU A 289 3.43 10.07 18.18
C LEU A 289 2.62 9.35 19.27
N GLN A 290 1.45 8.79 18.93
CA GLN A 290 0.60 8.06 19.86
C GLN A 290 0.94 6.55 19.94
N LEU A 291 1.86 6.06 19.09
CA LEU A 291 2.13 4.62 19.00
C LEU A 291 2.93 4.09 20.19
N GLU A 292 2.33 3.15 20.89
CA GLU A 292 2.99 2.33 21.90
C GLU A 292 3.66 1.07 21.29
N ALA A 293 4.37 0.31 22.10
CA ALA A 293 5.20 -0.82 21.65
C ALA A 293 4.43 -1.91 20.86
N GLU A 294 3.18 -2.16 21.22
CA GLU A 294 2.34 -3.19 20.61
C GLU A 294 1.31 -2.62 19.62
N GLN A 295 1.62 -1.46 19.03
CA GLN A 295 0.73 -0.78 18.09
C GLN A 295 1.39 -0.62 16.74
N LEU A 296 0.62 -0.82 15.69
CA LEU A 296 1.04 -0.63 14.30
C LEU A 296 0.09 0.28 13.54
N VAL A 297 0.63 0.94 12.52
CA VAL A 297 -0.15 1.67 11.51
C VAL A 297 0.14 1.08 10.15
N LEU A 298 -0.91 0.69 9.43
CA LEU A 298 -0.86 0.44 8.00
C LEU A 298 -1.44 1.67 7.29
N CYS A 299 -0.58 2.50 6.69
CA CYS A 299 -0.98 3.74 6.04
C CYS A 299 -0.97 3.59 4.51
N LEU A 300 -2.11 3.85 3.86
CA LEU A 300 -2.25 4.01 2.41
C LEU A 300 -2.41 5.49 2.07
N ALA A 301 -1.53 6.02 1.22
CA ALA A 301 -1.62 7.41 0.77
C ALA A 301 -1.11 7.54 -0.68
N PRO A 302 -1.24 8.72 -1.33
CA PRO A 302 -0.62 8.98 -2.63
C PRO A 302 0.89 8.76 -2.59
N ALA A 303 1.45 8.17 -3.65
CA ALA A 303 2.91 8.01 -3.76
C ALA A 303 3.63 9.36 -3.78
N SER A 304 2.98 10.40 -4.30
CA SER A 304 3.47 11.78 -4.27
C SER A 304 3.68 12.33 -2.86
N THR A 305 2.99 11.80 -1.84
CA THR A 305 3.19 12.16 -0.42
C THR A 305 4.23 11.27 0.24
N LEU A 306 4.12 9.95 0.08
CA LEU A 306 4.91 9.01 0.88
C LEU A 306 6.23 8.59 0.23
N VAL A 307 6.35 8.61 -1.10
CA VAL A 307 7.48 7.96 -1.80
C VAL A 307 8.20 8.89 -2.75
N ASP A 308 7.47 9.69 -3.54
CA ASP A 308 8.07 10.52 -4.59
C ASP A 308 8.88 11.69 -4.03
N ALA A 309 9.62 12.38 -4.89
CA ALA A 309 10.38 13.56 -4.49
C ALA A 309 9.48 14.60 -3.83
N LEU A 310 9.92 15.09 -2.70
CA LEU A 310 9.32 16.21 -1.98
C LEU A 310 10.36 17.31 -1.80
N ASP A 311 9.89 18.50 -1.48
CA ASP A 311 10.72 19.64 -1.13
C ASP A 311 10.19 20.36 0.13
N GLY A 312 10.97 21.33 0.60
CA GLY A 312 10.58 22.22 1.68
C GLY A 312 10.09 21.52 2.95
N PRO A 313 9.03 22.06 3.59
CA PRO A 313 8.52 21.54 4.86
C PRO A 313 8.00 20.08 4.78
N ALA A 314 7.40 19.69 3.64
CA ALA A 314 6.89 18.33 3.47
C ALA A 314 8.03 17.30 3.47
N LEU A 315 9.14 17.58 2.78
CA LEU A 315 10.34 16.75 2.84
C LEU A 315 10.87 16.65 4.28
N ALA A 316 10.98 17.79 4.97
CA ALA A 316 11.49 17.82 6.34
C ALA A 316 10.63 16.97 7.29
N ARG A 317 9.30 17.03 7.17
CA ARG A 317 8.36 16.24 7.96
C ARG A 317 8.50 14.74 7.67
N ARG A 318 8.56 14.35 6.39
CA ARG A 318 8.76 12.96 5.99
C ARG A 318 10.09 12.39 6.50
N ASP A 319 11.15 13.17 6.37
CA ASP A 319 12.46 12.81 6.88
C ASP A 319 12.50 12.67 8.40
N GLN A 320 11.70 13.47 9.12
CA GLN A 320 11.58 13.39 10.57
C GLN A 320 10.98 12.03 10.97
N LEU A 321 9.87 11.62 10.39
CA LEU A 321 9.26 10.30 10.64
C LEU A 321 10.23 9.13 10.41
N LEU A 322 11.08 9.25 9.36
CA LEU A 322 12.12 8.26 9.09
C LEU A 322 13.22 8.28 10.15
N ARG A 323 13.71 9.47 10.56
CA ARG A 323 14.76 9.63 11.57
C ARG A 323 14.32 9.13 12.94
N ASP A 324 13.08 9.41 13.32
CA ASP A 324 12.52 9.01 14.61
C ASP A 324 12.26 7.50 14.70
N GLY A 325 12.27 6.79 13.56
CA GLY A 325 12.24 5.34 13.53
C GLY A 325 10.87 4.72 13.58
N TYR A 326 9.84 5.47 13.23
CA TYR A 326 8.49 4.92 13.13
C TYR A 326 8.33 3.98 11.92
N VAL A 327 9.00 4.27 10.80
CA VAL A 327 8.75 3.61 9.51
C VAL A 327 9.51 2.29 9.41
N ARG A 328 8.78 1.17 9.33
CA ARG A 328 9.29 -0.20 9.17
C ARG A 328 9.39 -0.61 7.71
N ALA A 329 8.35 -0.29 6.92
CA ALA A 329 8.33 -0.62 5.51
C ALA A 329 7.71 0.49 4.66
N ILE A 330 8.16 0.60 3.42
CA ILE A 330 7.72 1.55 2.40
C ILE A 330 7.48 0.76 1.11
N VAL A 331 6.26 0.82 0.57
CA VAL A 331 5.91 0.12 -0.67
C VAL A 331 5.27 1.10 -1.63
N ARG A 332 5.83 1.25 -2.83
CA ARG A 332 5.15 1.90 -3.94
C ARG A 332 4.16 0.91 -4.55
N LEU A 333 2.91 1.32 -4.72
CA LEU A 333 1.84 0.51 -5.27
C LEU A 333 1.47 0.94 -6.70
N PRO A 334 0.78 0.08 -7.47
CA PRO A 334 0.23 0.45 -8.77
C PRO A 334 -0.72 1.64 -8.71
N ALA A 335 -1.03 2.22 -9.87
CA ALA A 335 -2.11 3.17 -10.01
C ALA A 335 -3.49 2.48 -9.93
N GLY A 336 -4.55 3.25 -9.66
CA GLY A 336 -5.93 2.76 -9.70
C GLY A 336 -6.52 2.35 -8.36
N PHE A 337 -5.86 2.62 -7.25
CA PHE A 337 -6.36 2.33 -5.89
C PHE A 337 -7.58 3.22 -5.54
N ARG A 338 -7.63 4.42 -6.07
CA ARG A 338 -8.74 5.37 -5.89
C ARG A 338 -9.40 5.68 -7.23
N PRO A 339 -10.72 5.50 -7.37
CA PRO A 339 -11.41 5.78 -8.62
C PRO A 339 -11.27 7.24 -9.10
N ALA A 340 -11.28 8.21 -8.16
CA ALA A 340 -11.10 9.62 -8.48
C ALA A 340 -9.69 9.95 -9.00
N GLN A 341 -8.69 9.17 -8.64
CA GLN A 341 -7.28 9.34 -8.98
C GLN A 341 -6.71 8.09 -9.67
N ALA A 342 -7.46 7.54 -10.62
CA ALA A 342 -7.17 6.24 -11.25
C ALA A 342 -5.80 6.16 -11.96
N ARG A 343 -5.17 7.30 -12.27
CA ARG A 343 -3.83 7.36 -12.91
C ARG A 343 -2.70 7.60 -11.91
N GLU A 344 -3.02 7.89 -10.66
CA GLU A 344 -2.03 8.17 -9.62
C GLU A 344 -1.60 6.88 -8.94
N HIS A 345 -0.31 6.79 -8.67
CA HIS A 345 0.24 5.72 -7.85
C HIS A 345 -0.07 5.97 -6.40
N SER A 346 -0.37 4.91 -5.69
CA SER A 346 -0.46 4.92 -4.24
C SER A 346 0.83 4.39 -3.61
N ALA A 347 0.98 4.60 -2.32
CA ALA A 347 2.05 4.01 -1.54
C ALA A 347 1.52 3.53 -0.20
N LEU A 348 2.22 2.59 0.39
CA LEU A 348 1.90 2.01 1.67
C LEU A 348 3.09 2.15 2.60
N TRP A 349 2.84 2.64 3.81
CA TRP A 349 3.80 2.63 4.91
C TRP A 349 3.31 1.73 6.02
N LEU A 350 4.23 0.94 6.58
CA LEU A 350 4.04 0.24 7.85
C LEU A 350 4.82 0.99 8.91
N LEU A 351 4.11 1.48 9.94
CA LEU A 351 4.72 2.17 11.07
C LEU A 351 4.52 1.34 12.34
N GLY A 352 5.39 1.59 13.32
CA GLY A 352 5.31 1.06 14.66
C GLY A 352 5.96 2.03 15.64
N SER A 353 5.99 1.68 16.92
CA SER A 353 6.70 2.47 17.94
C SER A 353 8.15 2.76 17.51
N PRO A 354 8.76 3.84 17.98
CA PRO A 354 10.11 4.22 17.57
C PRO A 354 11.13 3.09 17.75
N ASP A 355 11.92 2.84 16.69
CA ASP A 355 13.04 1.89 16.76
C ASP A 355 14.27 2.58 17.38
N ALA A 356 14.72 2.06 18.50
CA ALA A 356 15.89 2.59 19.21
C ALA A 356 17.22 2.40 18.47
N THR A 357 17.24 1.62 17.38
CA THR A 357 18.45 1.47 16.55
C THR A 357 18.86 2.82 15.95
N PRO A 358 20.14 3.22 16.04
CA PRO A 358 20.60 4.46 15.43
C PRO A 358 20.27 4.52 13.93
N THR A 359 19.85 5.69 13.42
CA THR A 359 19.47 5.88 12.01
C THR A 359 20.54 5.40 11.02
N ALA A 360 21.83 5.50 11.39
CA ALA A 360 22.94 5.05 10.57
C ALA A 360 22.98 3.52 10.36
N GLU A 361 22.41 2.75 11.29
CA GLU A 361 22.42 1.28 11.30
C GLU A 361 21.04 0.70 11.01
N ARG A 362 20.00 1.52 11.21
CA ARG A 362 18.60 1.12 11.02
C ARG A 362 18.32 0.82 9.54
N ARG A 363 17.51 -0.19 9.31
CA ARG A 363 17.08 -0.59 7.97
C ARG A 363 15.57 -0.44 7.85
N THR A 364 15.15 0.24 6.81
CA THR A 364 13.75 0.30 6.39
C THR A 364 13.56 -0.66 5.21
N MET A 365 12.50 -1.44 5.25
CA MET A 365 12.18 -2.38 4.16
C MET A 365 11.47 -1.64 3.05
N VAL A 366 11.89 -1.81 1.79
CA VAL A 366 11.30 -1.08 0.66
C VAL A 366 10.93 -2.00 -0.49
N ALA A 367 9.91 -1.64 -1.27
CA ALA A 367 9.55 -2.31 -2.52
C ALA A 367 8.94 -1.33 -3.53
N ASP A 368 9.29 -1.49 -4.81
CA ASP A 368 8.60 -0.84 -5.93
C ASP A 368 7.71 -1.85 -6.64
N LEU A 369 6.40 -1.72 -6.46
CA LEU A 369 5.38 -2.50 -7.14
C LEU A 369 4.56 -1.63 -8.10
N GLY A 370 5.01 -0.42 -8.42
CA GLY A 370 4.29 0.53 -9.27
C GLY A 370 3.90 -0.01 -10.65
N ALA A 371 4.71 -0.89 -11.22
CA ALA A 371 4.44 -1.55 -12.50
C ALA A 371 3.76 -2.93 -12.36
N ALA A 372 3.53 -3.41 -11.13
CA ALA A 372 2.95 -4.72 -10.88
C ALA A 372 1.42 -4.72 -11.01
N SER A 373 0.81 -5.88 -11.23
CA SER A 373 -0.63 -6.06 -11.02
C SER A 373 -0.91 -6.35 -9.54
N LEU A 374 -2.14 -6.11 -9.08
CA LEU A 374 -2.52 -6.44 -7.69
C LEU A 374 -2.33 -7.94 -7.38
N ARG A 375 -2.51 -8.81 -8.36
CA ARG A 375 -2.24 -10.25 -8.21
C ARG A 375 -0.75 -10.57 -8.03
N ALA A 376 0.13 -9.74 -8.59
CA ALA A 376 1.57 -9.91 -8.43
C ALA A 376 2.09 -9.46 -7.06
N CYS A 377 1.21 -8.97 -6.18
CA CYS A 377 1.54 -8.59 -4.80
C CYS A 377 1.36 -9.76 -3.80
N GLU A 378 1.16 -11.00 -4.29
CA GLU A 378 1.15 -12.19 -3.43
C GLU A 378 2.44 -12.28 -2.61
N GLY A 379 2.30 -12.57 -1.31
CA GLY A 379 3.42 -12.61 -0.36
C GLY A 379 3.80 -11.26 0.25
N LEU A 380 3.21 -10.13 -0.18
CA LEU A 380 3.48 -8.83 0.43
C LEU A 380 3.00 -8.78 1.89
N ALA A 381 1.85 -9.37 2.20
CA ALA A 381 1.34 -9.42 3.56
C ALA A 381 2.34 -10.07 4.53
N ASP A 382 2.86 -11.21 4.14
CA ASP A 382 3.86 -11.91 4.93
C ASP A 382 5.19 -11.16 5.01
N ASP A 383 5.60 -10.45 3.94
CA ASP A 383 6.78 -9.58 3.97
C ASP A 383 6.58 -8.43 4.97
N LEU A 384 5.38 -7.83 5.02
CA LEU A 384 5.04 -6.78 5.99
C LEU A 384 5.04 -7.32 7.43
N VAL A 385 4.49 -8.51 7.65
CA VAL A 385 4.57 -9.19 8.96
C VAL A 385 6.02 -9.39 9.38
N ALA A 386 6.86 -9.90 8.50
CA ALA A 386 8.29 -10.07 8.80
C ALA A 386 9.02 -8.73 9.04
N ALA A 387 8.62 -7.67 8.32
CA ALA A 387 9.13 -6.32 8.56
C ALA A 387 8.69 -5.76 9.93
N TRP A 388 7.46 -6.06 10.35
CA TRP A 388 6.96 -5.74 11.68
C TRP A 388 7.74 -6.46 12.79
N GLN A 389 7.99 -7.74 12.63
CA GLN A 389 8.79 -8.56 13.56
C GLN A 389 10.28 -8.13 13.62
N GLY A 390 10.71 -7.23 12.74
CA GLY A 390 12.04 -6.64 12.74
C GLY A 390 13.15 -7.62 12.36
N VAL A 391 14.29 -7.55 13.07
CA VAL A 391 15.50 -8.34 12.74
C VAL A 391 15.25 -9.84 12.78
N GLU A 392 14.41 -10.32 13.70
CA GLU A 392 14.08 -11.74 13.79
C GLU A 392 13.23 -12.23 12.63
N GLY A 393 12.19 -11.46 12.23
CA GLY A 393 11.38 -11.75 11.06
C GLY A 393 12.22 -11.73 9.80
N ALA A 394 13.08 -10.72 9.66
CA ALA A 394 13.99 -10.57 8.53
C ALA A 394 14.95 -11.76 8.34
N ARG A 395 15.42 -12.39 9.44
CA ARG A 395 16.33 -13.54 9.38
C ARG A 395 15.63 -14.84 8.99
N ARG A 396 14.34 -14.96 9.21
CA ARG A 396 13.56 -16.20 9.03
C ARG A 396 12.88 -16.27 7.66
N ARG A 397 12.88 -15.16 6.89
CA ARG A 397 12.09 -15.07 5.67
C ARG A 397 12.93 -14.86 4.40
N ALA A 398 12.54 -15.58 3.33
CA ALA A 398 12.91 -15.23 1.98
C ALA A 398 11.93 -14.18 1.46
N TRP A 399 12.38 -12.94 1.33
CA TRP A 399 11.57 -11.80 0.90
C TRP A 399 11.05 -11.96 -0.53
N ALA A 400 9.74 -11.84 -0.71
CA ALA A 400 9.11 -11.88 -2.03
C ALA A 400 9.31 -10.54 -2.76
N HIS A 401 9.05 -9.44 -2.08
CA HIS A 401 9.02 -8.09 -2.65
C HIS A 401 9.95 -7.13 -1.93
N LEU A 402 9.92 -7.13 -0.59
CA LEU A 402 10.67 -6.20 0.22
C LEU A 402 12.19 -6.48 0.19
N TYR A 403 12.98 -5.43 0.28
CA TYR A 403 14.42 -5.51 0.49
C TYR A 403 14.89 -4.40 1.44
N PRO A 404 15.94 -4.64 2.24
CA PRO A 404 16.41 -3.69 3.23
C PRO A 404 17.24 -2.57 2.59
N VAL A 405 16.97 -1.33 2.99
CA VAL A 405 17.78 -0.14 2.69
C VAL A 405 18.15 0.53 4.01
N LEU A 406 19.34 1.09 4.11
CA LEU A 406 19.72 1.86 5.29
C LEU A 406 18.84 3.12 5.37
N THR A 407 18.22 3.36 6.50
CA THR A 407 17.31 4.49 6.69
C THR A 407 17.99 5.83 6.42
N ARG A 408 19.28 5.96 6.78
CA ARG A 408 20.08 7.14 6.47
C ARG A 408 20.14 7.47 4.97
N ASP A 409 20.17 6.43 4.13
CA ASP A 409 20.27 6.62 2.67
C ASP A 409 18.93 7.07 2.08
N LEU A 410 17.81 6.72 2.72
CA LEU A 410 16.48 7.20 2.39
C LEU A 410 16.31 8.68 2.77
N VAL A 411 16.75 9.07 3.96
CA VAL A 411 16.69 10.46 4.46
C VAL A 411 17.52 11.41 3.59
N SER A 412 18.62 10.94 3.02
CA SER A 412 19.47 11.77 2.14
C SER A 412 19.04 11.72 0.67
N ALA A 413 18.04 10.91 0.33
CA ALA A 413 17.59 10.75 -1.05
C ALA A 413 16.78 11.98 -1.51
N SER A 414 17.28 12.70 -2.50
CA SER A 414 16.62 13.86 -3.10
C SER A 414 15.52 13.49 -4.11
N SER A 415 15.32 12.20 -4.41
CA SER A 415 14.42 11.75 -5.46
C SER A 415 13.26 10.91 -4.90
N THR A 416 13.41 9.61 -4.82
CA THR A 416 12.37 8.69 -4.35
C THR A 416 12.87 7.86 -3.17
N LEU A 417 11.96 7.55 -2.23
CA LEU A 417 12.28 6.66 -1.10
C LEU A 417 12.36 5.17 -1.50
N VAL A 418 11.91 4.82 -2.69
CA VAL A 418 12.04 3.46 -3.20
C VAL A 418 13.02 3.49 -4.37
N PRO A 419 14.34 3.37 -4.09
CA PRO A 419 15.32 3.24 -5.14
C PRO A 419 15.03 1.97 -5.96
N PRO A 420 15.39 1.94 -7.25
CA PRO A 420 15.29 0.71 -8.02
C PRO A 420 16.02 -0.39 -7.24
N ARG A 421 15.36 -1.54 -7.09
CA ARG A 421 15.98 -2.71 -6.47
C ARG A 421 17.34 -2.88 -7.14
N PRO A 422 18.44 -2.87 -6.37
CA PRO A 422 19.75 -3.10 -6.97
C PRO A 422 19.58 -4.36 -7.81
N ALA A 423 19.83 -4.23 -9.12
CA ALA A 423 19.67 -5.35 -10.03
C ALA A 423 20.37 -6.50 -9.31
N ARG A 424 19.66 -7.55 -8.96
CA ARG A 424 20.27 -8.78 -8.54
C ARG A 424 21.17 -9.08 -9.72
N GLY A 425 22.44 -8.71 -9.60
CA GLY A 425 23.45 -8.95 -10.62
C GLY A 425 23.23 -10.38 -11.00
N GLY A 426 22.87 -10.64 -12.26
CA GLY A 426 22.15 -11.80 -12.75
C GLY A 426 22.39 -13.00 -11.86
N SER A 427 21.37 -13.45 -11.16
CA SER A 427 21.43 -14.58 -10.24
C SER A 427 22.84 -14.72 -9.64
N ALA A 428 23.18 -13.92 -8.62
CA ALA A 428 24.22 -14.36 -7.72
C ALA A 428 23.66 -15.66 -7.16
N SER A 429 24.00 -16.74 -7.84
CA SER A 429 23.86 -18.10 -7.35
C SER A 429 24.38 -18.01 -5.92
N ARG A 430 23.49 -18.05 -4.94
CA ARG A 430 23.89 -18.08 -3.53
C ARG A 430 24.99 -19.09 -3.49
N SER A 431 26.19 -18.70 -3.11
CA SER A 431 27.31 -19.58 -3.20
C SER A 431 26.99 -20.83 -2.39
N GLY A 432 27.40 -21.99 -2.81
CA GLY A 432 27.21 -23.22 -2.01
C GLY A 432 27.67 -23.03 -0.55
N ALA A 433 28.56 -22.05 -0.30
CA ALA A 433 28.98 -21.62 1.03
C ALA A 433 27.89 -20.89 1.81
N ASP A 434 27.05 -20.02 1.15
CA ASP A 434 25.96 -19.33 1.83
C ASP A 434 24.84 -20.32 2.18
N TRP A 435 24.55 -21.27 1.30
CA TRP A 435 23.68 -22.40 1.59
C TRP A 435 24.22 -23.29 2.71
N ALA A 436 25.53 -23.55 2.75
CA ALA A 436 26.13 -24.33 3.82
C ALA A 436 26.07 -23.60 5.18
N VAL A 437 26.18 -22.28 5.20
CA VAL A 437 26.03 -21.49 6.43
C VAL A 437 24.57 -21.47 6.88
N GLU A 438 23.60 -21.30 5.96
CA GLU A 438 22.18 -21.35 6.27
C GLU A 438 21.74 -22.76 6.70
N LEU A 439 22.21 -23.80 6.04
CA LEU A 439 21.98 -25.19 6.43
C LEU A 439 22.58 -25.52 7.82
N ARG A 440 23.77 -25.03 8.15
CA ARG A 440 24.36 -25.20 9.49
C ARG A 440 23.60 -24.39 10.55
N ALA A 441 23.07 -23.21 10.20
CA ALA A 441 22.22 -22.44 11.09
C ALA A 441 20.85 -23.12 11.31
N ALA A 442 20.30 -23.73 10.26
CA ALA A 442 19.05 -24.49 10.32
C ALA A 442 19.24 -25.83 11.08
N ASP A 443 20.38 -26.49 10.92
CA ASP A 443 20.75 -27.71 11.66
C ASP A 443 20.90 -27.41 13.16
N LYS A 444 21.56 -26.29 13.52
CA LYS A 444 21.62 -25.81 14.90
C LYS A 444 20.21 -25.49 15.48
N ALA A 445 19.26 -25.14 14.65
CA ALA A 445 17.88 -24.86 15.06
C ALA A 445 17.00 -26.12 15.16
N GLY A 446 17.54 -27.33 14.91
CA GLY A 446 16.81 -28.60 15.02
C GLY A 446 15.69 -28.80 13.99
N ARG A 447 15.66 -27.99 12.92
CA ARG A 447 14.60 -28.03 11.90
C ARG A 447 14.82 -29.04 10.77
N LEU A 448 15.99 -29.67 10.68
CA LEU A 448 16.33 -30.62 9.62
C LEU A 448 16.53 -32.08 10.15
N ALA A 449 16.00 -32.39 11.32
CA ALA A 449 16.09 -33.74 11.94
C ALA A 449 15.27 -34.81 11.19
N GLY A 450 15.41 -34.91 9.91
CA GLY A 450 14.74 -35.92 9.06
C GLY A 450 15.34 -36.03 7.66
N TYR A 451 16.22 -35.12 7.30
CA TYR A 451 16.84 -35.15 5.97
C TYR A 451 18.27 -35.74 6.06
N ARG A 452 18.51 -36.83 5.35
CA ARG A 452 19.88 -37.32 5.08
C ARG A 452 20.37 -36.64 3.83
N PHE A 453 21.43 -35.84 3.97
CA PHE A 453 22.15 -35.27 2.83
C PHE A 453 23.33 -36.18 2.49
N GLU A 454 23.35 -36.70 1.28
CA GLU A 454 24.51 -37.43 0.76
C GLU A 454 25.45 -36.39 0.14
N VAL A 455 26.61 -36.20 0.78
CA VAL A 455 27.68 -35.38 0.20
C VAL A 455 28.31 -36.20 -0.90
N ILE A 456 27.97 -35.94 -2.15
CA ILE A 456 28.66 -36.51 -3.30
C ILE A 456 30.01 -35.81 -3.41
N ASP A 457 31.03 -36.43 -2.83
CA ASP A 457 32.41 -35.98 -2.93
C ASP A 457 32.91 -36.29 -4.36
N ARG A 458 32.58 -35.39 -5.31
CA ARG A 458 33.24 -35.41 -6.61
C ARG A 458 34.58 -34.75 -6.43
N PRO A 459 35.70 -35.45 -6.76
CA PRO A 459 37.02 -34.83 -6.73
C PRO A 459 36.96 -33.56 -7.60
N ALA A 460 37.19 -32.41 -6.98
CA ALA A 460 37.21 -31.14 -7.68
C ALA A 460 38.36 -31.21 -8.72
N GLU A 461 38.02 -30.99 -9.99
CA GLU A 461 39.05 -30.87 -11.05
C GLU A 461 40.02 -29.74 -10.65
N GLU A 462 41.27 -30.05 -10.45
CA GLU A 462 42.29 -29.05 -10.17
C GLU A 462 42.54 -28.22 -11.44
N VAL A 463 42.07 -26.99 -11.43
CA VAL A 463 42.20 -26.05 -12.55
C VAL A 463 43.22 -24.99 -12.18
N SER A 464 44.24 -24.81 -12.98
CA SER A 464 45.16 -23.68 -12.81
C SER A 464 44.52 -22.35 -13.15
N LEU A 465 45.07 -21.26 -12.61
CA LEU A 465 44.57 -19.90 -12.93
C LEU A 465 44.64 -19.62 -14.45
N ALA A 466 45.67 -20.08 -15.13
CA ALA A 466 45.81 -19.95 -16.58
C ALA A 466 44.68 -20.67 -17.35
N GLN A 467 44.33 -21.88 -16.91
CA GLN A 467 43.20 -22.64 -17.47
C GLN A 467 41.86 -21.96 -17.17
N ALA A 468 41.66 -21.42 -15.97
CA ALA A 468 40.46 -20.68 -15.61
C ALA A 468 40.30 -19.39 -16.47
N VAL A 469 41.40 -18.71 -16.74
CA VAL A 469 41.41 -17.54 -17.67
C VAL A 469 41.10 -18.02 -19.09
N GLY A 470 41.74 -19.09 -19.58
CA GLY A 470 41.53 -19.65 -20.92
C GLY A 470 40.10 -20.16 -21.14
N ARG A 471 39.45 -20.70 -20.12
CA ARG A 471 38.03 -21.11 -20.12
C ARG A 471 37.07 -19.91 -19.97
N GLY A 472 37.60 -18.73 -19.78
CA GLY A 472 36.78 -17.50 -19.58
C GLY A 472 36.04 -17.47 -18.25
N TRP A 473 36.41 -18.27 -17.24
CA TRP A 473 35.79 -18.30 -15.91
C TRP A 473 36.19 -17.13 -15.03
N VAL A 474 37.37 -16.58 -15.28
CA VAL A 474 37.92 -15.44 -14.54
C VAL A 474 38.49 -14.41 -15.49
N ARG A 475 38.46 -13.16 -15.07
CA ARG A 475 39.14 -12.04 -15.71
C ARG A 475 40.16 -11.48 -14.73
N VAL A 476 41.40 -11.31 -15.20
CA VAL A 476 42.45 -10.68 -14.41
C VAL A 476 42.62 -9.23 -14.88
N LEU A 477 42.48 -8.29 -13.97
CA LEU A 477 42.66 -6.86 -14.20
C LEU A 477 43.97 -6.42 -13.51
N PRO A 478 44.79 -5.59 -14.16
CA PRO A 478 46.00 -5.06 -13.55
C PRO A 478 45.67 -4.00 -12.50
N GLY A 479 46.46 -3.99 -11.42
CA GLY A 479 46.45 -2.86 -10.49
C GLY A 479 47.00 -1.58 -11.14
N ARG A 480 46.60 -0.45 -10.66
CA ARG A 480 46.98 0.86 -11.21
C ARG A 480 48.24 1.40 -10.54
N ARG A 481 49.06 2.11 -11.32
CA ARG A 481 50.16 2.93 -10.79
C ARG A 481 49.62 4.32 -10.54
N VAL A 482 49.35 4.67 -9.30
CA VAL A 482 48.86 5.99 -8.88
C VAL A 482 49.77 6.47 -7.76
N ASP A 483 50.18 7.74 -7.87
CA ASP A 483 50.84 8.42 -6.76
C ASP A 483 49.78 8.76 -5.70
N LEU A 484 49.80 8.01 -4.63
CA LEU A 484 48.84 8.13 -3.54
C LEU A 484 49.08 9.39 -2.69
N ASP A 485 50.32 9.85 -2.57
CA ASP A 485 50.68 10.95 -1.68
C ASP A 485 50.11 12.30 -2.14
N GLY A 486 49.82 12.40 -3.44
CA GLY A 486 49.19 13.59 -4.01
C GLY A 486 47.65 13.56 -4.03
N LEU A 487 46.99 12.55 -3.45
CA LEU A 487 45.53 12.47 -3.40
C LEU A 487 44.97 12.83 -2.01
N PRO A 488 43.90 13.64 -1.93
CA PRO A 488 43.22 13.94 -0.68
C PRO A 488 42.67 12.64 -0.03
N VAL A 489 42.53 12.66 1.28
CA VAL A 489 41.86 11.59 2.03
C VAL A 489 40.37 11.61 1.70
N GLY A 490 39.78 10.45 1.47
CA GLY A 490 38.37 10.31 1.08
C GLY A 490 37.79 8.94 1.40
N THR A 491 36.85 8.50 0.57
CA THR A 491 36.02 7.31 0.84
C THR A 491 36.37 6.08 0.02
N VAL A 492 37.27 6.19 -0.98
CA VAL A 492 37.66 5.06 -1.84
C VAL A 492 38.82 4.30 -1.18
N PRO A 493 38.62 3.04 -0.71
CA PRO A 493 39.68 2.25 -0.12
C PRO A 493 40.75 1.91 -1.15
N VAL A 494 42.01 1.86 -0.74
CA VAL A 494 43.15 1.44 -1.59
C VAL A 494 43.68 0.11 -1.10
N LEU A 495 43.67 -0.91 -1.95
CA LEU A 495 44.09 -2.28 -1.64
C LEU A 495 45.40 -2.66 -2.38
N ASP A 496 46.27 -3.38 -1.68
CA ASP A 496 47.57 -3.87 -2.18
C ASP A 496 47.66 -5.40 -2.31
N GLY A 497 46.54 -6.10 -2.07
CA GLY A 497 46.48 -7.56 -2.15
C GLY A 497 47.05 -8.31 -0.94
N THR A 498 47.21 -7.63 0.21
CA THR A 498 47.61 -8.30 1.44
C THR A 498 46.52 -9.25 1.97
N ARG A 499 46.91 -10.27 2.76
CA ARG A 499 45.97 -11.27 3.33
C ARG A 499 44.89 -10.66 4.22
N SER A 500 45.20 -9.55 4.87
CA SER A 500 44.28 -8.89 5.79
C SER A 500 43.09 -8.24 5.06
N GLY A 501 43.25 -7.90 3.77
CA GLY A 501 42.28 -7.10 3.04
C GLY A 501 42.11 -5.68 3.61
N THR A 502 42.98 -5.30 4.53
CA THR A 502 42.92 -3.96 5.17
C THR A 502 43.41 -2.92 4.16
N PRO A 503 42.65 -1.85 3.93
CA PRO A 503 43.06 -0.76 3.05
C PRO A 503 44.36 -0.10 3.54
N LEU A 504 45.27 0.19 2.62
CA LEU A 504 46.46 1.01 2.92
C LEU A 504 46.07 2.40 3.39
N ARG A 505 45.12 2.97 2.73
CA ARG A 505 44.47 4.28 3.02
C ARG A 505 43.18 4.41 2.24
N SER A 506 42.43 5.46 2.47
CA SER A 506 41.30 5.85 1.62
C SER A 506 41.57 7.18 0.93
N VAL A 507 41.19 7.30 -0.34
CA VAL A 507 41.43 8.47 -1.18
C VAL A 507 40.13 9.10 -1.66
N ASP A 508 40.19 10.39 -2.03
CA ASP A 508 39.02 11.08 -2.54
C ASP A 508 38.66 10.64 -3.96
N ARG A 509 37.37 10.37 -4.16
CA ARG A 509 36.85 9.86 -5.44
C ARG A 509 37.01 10.87 -6.58
N LEU A 510 36.79 12.15 -6.31
CA LEU A 510 36.91 13.19 -7.32
C LEU A 510 38.37 13.42 -7.69
N GLY A 511 39.27 13.47 -6.71
CA GLY A 511 40.72 13.55 -6.91
C GLY A 511 41.25 12.35 -7.69
N LEU A 512 40.71 11.15 -7.46
CA LEU A 512 41.06 9.95 -8.21
C LEU A 512 40.60 10.04 -9.68
N ALA A 513 39.35 10.45 -9.93
CA ALA A 513 38.78 10.57 -11.28
C ALA A 513 39.52 11.56 -12.18
N THR A 514 40.15 12.59 -11.59
CA THR A 514 40.96 13.55 -12.36
C THR A 514 42.33 13.03 -12.79
N ARG A 515 42.79 11.92 -12.16
CA ARG A 515 44.15 11.40 -12.39
C ARG A 515 44.18 10.05 -13.12
N THR A 516 43.10 9.31 -13.11
CA THR A 516 43.05 7.98 -13.72
C THR A 516 41.62 7.51 -14.03
N ASP A 517 41.46 6.88 -15.20
CA ASP A 517 40.23 6.12 -15.54
C ASP A 517 40.29 4.70 -14.91
N ALA A 518 40.55 4.63 -13.62
CA ALA A 518 40.72 3.36 -12.94
C ALA A 518 39.37 2.68 -12.72
N ASP A 519 39.23 1.49 -13.26
CA ASP A 519 38.15 0.59 -12.84
C ASP A 519 38.34 0.26 -11.36
N LEU A 520 37.34 0.53 -10.55
CA LEU A 520 37.28 0.09 -9.17
C LEU A 520 36.84 -1.37 -9.11
N THR A 521 37.11 -2.02 -7.98
CA THR A 521 36.64 -3.39 -7.72
C THR A 521 35.12 -3.47 -7.71
N GLU A 522 34.59 -4.62 -8.10
CA GLU A 522 33.18 -5.00 -7.89
C GLU A 522 33.04 -5.86 -6.63
N PRO A 523 31.85 -5.88 -5.99
CA PRO A 523 31.62 -6.73 -4.83
C PRO A 523 31.96 -8.18 -5.08
N GLY A 524 32.82 -8.76 -4.25
CA GLY A 524 33.29 -10.14 -4.38
C GLY A 524 34.51 -10.35 -5.25
N ASP A 525 35.09 -9.28 -5.81
CA ASP A 525 36.39 -9.35 -6.49
C ASP A 525 37.51 -9.83 -5.54
N ILE A 526 38.44 -10.60 -6.07
CA ILE A 526 39.62 -11.06 -5.33
C ILE A 526 40.79 -10.16 -5.67
N VAL A 527 41.35 -9.50 -4.70
CA VAL A 527 42.58 -8.73 -4.84
C VAL A 527 43.76 -9.63 -4.43
N PHE A 528 44.72 -9.81 -5.32
CA PHE A 528 45.84 -10.70 -5.08
C PHE A 528 47.16 -10.12 -5.55
N THR A 529 48.22 -10.56 -4.91
CA THR A 529 49.61 -10.33 -5.34
C THR A 529 50.38 -11.64 -5.34
N VAL A 530 51.42 -11.73 -6.18
CA VAL A 530 52.32 -12.89 -6.26
C VAL A 530 53.72 -12.58 -5.70
N ARG A 531 54.01 -11.33 -5.40
CA ARG A 531 55.30 -10.86 -4.87
C ARG A 531 55.10 -9.93 -3.68
N PRO A 532 55.89 -9.99 -2.63
CA PRO A 532 57.04 -10.90 -2.43
C PRO A 532 56.62 -12.38 -2.18
N ALA A 533 55.38 -12.59 -1.67
CA ALA A 533 54.77 -13.92 -1.50
C ALA A 533 53.32 -13.89 -2.00
N PRO A 534 52.80 -15.03 -2.50
CA PRO A 534 51.39 -15.10 -2.92
C PRO A 534 50.48 -14.77 -1.76
N SER A 535 49.60 -13.79 -2.00
CA SER A 535 48.56 -13.45 -1.04
C SER A 535 47.30 -12.92 -1.76
N ALA A 536 46.16 -13.18 -1.16
CA ALA A 536 44.86 -12.73 -1.70
C ALA A 536 43.86 -12.44 -0.59
N SER A 537 42.99 -11.51 -0.85
CA SER A 537 41.80 -11.21 -0.03
C SER A 537 40.58 -10.95 -0.92
N ILE A 538 39.40 -11.09 -0.37
CA ILE A 538 38.16 -10.74 -1.07
C ILE A 538 37.82 -9.29 -0.69
N ASP A 539 37.44 -8.50 -1.67
CA ASP A 539 36.77 -7.22 -1.44
C ASP A 539 35.25 -7.44 -1.42
N PRO A 540 34.62 -7.51 -0.24
CA PRO A 540 33.22 -7.88 -0.12
C PRO A 540 32.28 -6.79 -0.63
N ASP A 541 32.69 -5.54 -0.48
CA ASP A 541 31.86 -4.36 -0.74
C ASP A 541 32.10 -3.77 -2.12
N GLY A 542 33.25 -4.06 -2.72
CA GLY A 542 33.70 -3.44 -3.96
C GLY A 542 34.00 -1.94 -3.80
N GLY A 543 34.24 -1.27 -4.91
CA GLY A 543 34.50 0.18 -4.93
C GLY A 543 35.91 0.56 -4.48
N SER A 544 36.84 -0.40 -4.35
CA SER A 544 38.23 -0.18 -3.95
C SER A 544 39.15 0.06 -5.16
N LEU A 545 40.15 0.88 -4.98
CA LEU A 545 41.25 1.05 -5.91
C LEU A 545 42.34 0.02 -5.63
N VAL A 546 42.72 -0.78 -6.62
CA VAL A 546 43.83 -1.74 -6.47
C VAL A 546 45.09 -1.17 -7.09
N VAL A 547 46.17 -1.13 -6.30
CA VAL A 547 47.47 -0.57 -6.73
C VAL A 547 48.48 -1.66 -7.02
N THR A 548 49.36 -1.42 -8.00
CA THR A 548 50.49 -2.32 -8.30
C THR A 548 51.39 -2.51 -7.06
N PRO A 549 51.89 -3.78 -6.82
CA PRO A 549 51.91 -4.95 -7.73
C PRO A 549 50.65 -5.83 -7.70
N ALA A 550 49.63 -5.47 -6.90
CA ALA A 550 48.41 -6.27 -6.82
C ALA A 550 47.59 -6.23 -8.12
N ARG A 551 46.74 -7.22 -8.28
CA ARG A 551 45.80 -7.40 -9.39
C ARG A 551 44.45 -7.78 -8.88
N VAL A 552 43.44 -7.58 -9.67
CA VAL A 552 42.05 -8.00 -9.42
C VAL A 552 41.78 -9.27 -10.21
N LEU A 553 41.23 -10.29 -9.55
CA LEU A 553 40.68 -11.48 -10.18
C LEU A 553 39.17 -11.46 -10.00
N ARG A 554 38.46 -11.23 -11.09
CA ARG A 554 37.01 -11.19 -11.15
C ARG A 554 36.47 -12.50 -11.67
N ILE A 555 35.68 -13.19 -10.86
CA ILE A 555 35.05 -14.46 -11.25
C ILE A 555 33.76 -14.12 -12.03
N ARG A 556 33.60 -14.75 -13.21
CA ARG A 556 32.37 -14.55 -13.98
C ARG A 556 31.18 -15.27 -13.34
N PRO A 557 29.95 -14.76 -13.49
CA PRO A 557 28.75 -15.27 -12.81
C PRO A 557 28.47 -16.76 -12.99
N ASN A 558 28.86 -17.35 -14.12
CA ASN A 558 28.60 -18.77 -14.44
C ASN A 558 29.84 -19.68 -14.27
N ALA A 559 30.88 -19.15 -13.66
CA ALA A 559 32.09 -19.94 -13.44
C ALA A 559 31.89 -20.91 -12.26
N PRO A 560 32.34 -22.18 -12.36
CA PRO A 560 32.24 -23.13 -11.27
C PRO A 560 33.34 -22.90 -10.22
N LEU A 561 33.54 -21.64 -9.82
CA LEU A 561 34.61 -21.23 -8.90
C LEU A 561 33.98 -20.45 -7.72
N VAL A 562 34.51 -20.74 -6.53
CA VAL A 562 34.10 -20.05 -5.29
C VAL A 562 35.24 -19.13 -4.84
N ALA A 563 34.96 -17.83 -4.70
CA ALA A 563 35.98 -16.82 -4.36
C ALA A 563 36.83 -17.20 -3.13
N ARG A 564 36.20 -17.68 -2.05
CA ARG A 564 36.91 -18.13 -0.83
C ARG A 564 37.85 -19.30 -1.07
N ALA A 565 37.45 -20.24 -1.94
CA ALA A 565 38.30 -21.37 -2.28
C ALA A 565 39.52 -20.93 -3.10
N VAL A 566 39.31 -19.97 -4.05
CA VAL A 566 40.40 -19.38 -4.85
C VAL A 566 41.38 -18.64 -3.94
N VAL A 567 40.90 -17.81 -3.03
CA VAL A 567 41.73 -17.08 -2.04
C VAL A 567 42.49 -18.06 -1.15
N ALA A 568 41.82 -19.09 -0.64
CA ALA A 568 42.48 -20.10 0.19
C ALA A 568 43.58 -20.83 -0.59
N ARG A 569 43.41 -21.10 -1.88
CA ARG A 569 44.42 -21.75 -2.74
C ARG A 569 45.61 -20.82 -3.02
N ILE A 570 45.37 -19.55 -3.34
CA ILE A 570 46.42 -18.54 -3.56
C ILE A 570 47.25 -18.36 -2.27
N ASN A 571 46.60 -18.28 -1.12
CA ASN A 571 47.27 -18.07 0.16
C ASN A 571 48.04 -19.30 0.69
N ARG A 572 47.87 -20.47 0.06
CA ARG A 572 48.61 -21.71 0.37
C ARG A 572 49.79 -21.94 -0.59
N ALA A 573 49.80 -21.26 -1.74
CA ALA A 573 50.86 -21.39 -2.75
C ALA A 573 52.09 -20.57 -2.35
#